data_e021c6ce428aca711e67581cc660fc37
#
_entry.id   e021c6ce428aca711e67581cc660fc37
#
_cell.length_a   1.000
_cell.length_b   1.000
_cell.length_c   1.000
_cell.angle_alpha   90.00
_cell.angle_beta   90.00
_cell.angle_gamma   90.00
#
_symmetry.space_group_name_H-M   'P 1'
#
loop_
_entity.id
_entity.type
_entity.pdbx_description
1 polymer ?
#
loop_
_entity_poly.entity_id
_entity_poly.type
_entity_poly.pdbx_seq_one_letter_code
_entity_poly.pdbx_strand_id
1 'polypeptide(L)'
;MSHALQGIWEMIRAESAGEPSSDLRALHVELHLGAETYHVHFAGELADQGTYSRADSEPHATFILLGAKGPNAGRTIPCIYQLAGNRLRVCYGLDGTTPSAFATTAASPHYLATYQRKMLP
;
A
#
# COMPACT_ATOMS: atom_id res chain seq x y z
N MET A 1 5.87 20.49 4.36
CA MET A 1 4.43 20.51 4.12
C MET A 1 3.86 19.10 4.01
N SER A 2 2.85 18.79 4.78
CA SER A 2 2.26 17.45 4.76
C SER A 2 1.32 17.29 3.56
N HIS A 3 1.12 16.06 3.13
CA HIS A 3 0.17 15.73 2.09
C HIS A 3 -0.88 14.74 2.62
N ALA A 4 -1.96 14.56 1.85
CA ALA A 4 -3.10 13.80 2.32
C ALA A 4 -2.80 12.32 2.63
N LEU A 5 -1.74 11.76 2.02
CA LEU A 5 -1.36 10.38 2.27
C LEU A 5 -0.63 10.17 3.60
N GLN A 6 -0.07 11.23 4.18
CA GLN A 6 0.64 11.07 5.45
C GLN A 6 -0.29 10.59 6.56
N GLY A 7 0.17 9.64 7.34
CA GLY A 7 -0.58 9.11 8.46
C GLY A 7 -0.37 7.63 8.66
N ILE A 8 -1.15 7.07 9.56
CA ILE A 8 -1.15 5.65 9.87
C ILE A 8 -2.41 5.05 9.26
N TRP A 9 -2.23 4.04 8.43
CA TRP A 9 -3.31 3.39 7.70
C TRP A 9 -3.42 1.94 8.13
N GLU A 10 -4.58 1.55 8.63
CA GLU A 10 -4.86 0.19 9.06
C GLU A 10 -5.47 -0.60 7.90
N MET A 11 -4.89 -1.73 7.58
CA MET A 11 -5.40 -2.58 6.50
C MET A 11 -6.70 -3.24 6.95
N ILE A 12 -7.76 -3.02 6.19
CA ILE A 12 -9.09 -3.59 6.49
C ILE A 12 -9.53 -4.62 5.46
N ARG A 13 -8.87 -4.66 4.30
CA ARG A 13 -9.20 -5.61 3.25
C ARG A 13 -7.99 -5.77 2.33
N ALA A 14 -7.80 -6.97 1.82
CA ALA A 14 -6.79 -7.24 0.79
C ALA A 14 -7.26 -8.33 -0.14
N GLU A 15 -6.72 -8.31 -1.36
CA GLU A 15 -7.06 -9.27 -2.40
C GLU A 15 -5.81 -9.61 -3.19
N SER A 16 -5.59 -10.87 -3.46
CA SER A 16 -4.52 -11.31 -4.35
C SER A 16 -5.04 -12.49 -5.17
N ALA A 17 -4.57 -12.60 -6.42
CA ALA A 17 -4.97 -13.66 -7.34
C ALA A 17 -6.49 -13.75 -7.51
N GLY A 18 -7.18 -12.60 -7.44
CA GLY A 18 -8.63 -12.53 -7.59
C GLY A 18 -9.42 -12.95 -6.36
N GLU A 19 -8.76 -13.30 -5.27
CA GLU A 19 -9.43 -13.79 -4.07
C GLU A 19 -9.16 -12.89 -2.87
N PRO A 20 -10.18 -12.57 -2.06
CA PRO A 20 -9.99 -11.76 -0.87
C PRO A 20 -9.28 -12.56 0.22
N SER A 21 -8.46 -11.85 1.01
CA SER A 21 -7.83 -12.43 2.19
C SER A 21 -8.76 -12.25 3.38
N SER A 22 -8.80 -13.24 4.26
CA SER A 22 -9.62 -13.21 5.47
C SER A 22 -8.78 -12.83 6.68
N ASP A 23 -9.45 -12.39 7.75
CA ASP A 23 -8.87 -12.15 9.07
C ASP A 23 -7.73 -11.12 9.12
N LEU A 24 -7.71 -10.18 8.17
CA LEU A 24 -6.67 -9.17 8.11
C LEU A 24 -6.66 -8.25 9.32
N ARG A 25 -7.82 -7.94 9.87
CA ARG A 25 -7.89 -7.07 11.06
C ARG A 25 -7.25 -7.74 12.27
N ALA A 26 -7.35 -9.06 12.37
CA ALA A 26 -6.71 -9.82 13.44
C ALA A 26 -5.20 -9.81 13.30
N LEU A 27 -4.67 -9.63 12.09
CA LEU A 27 -3.24 -9.58 11.84
C LEU A 27 -2.62 -8.22 12.13
N HIS A 28 -3.43 -7.18 12.29
CA HIS A 28 -2.98 -5.82 12.62
C HIS A 28 -1.87 -5.32 11.68
N VAL A 29 -2.16 -5.31 10.37
CA VAL A 29 -1.22 -4.76 9.39
C VAL A 29 -1.46 -3.26 9.29
N GLU A 30 -0.39 -2.47 9.44
CA GLU A 30 -0.45 -1.02 9.32
C GLU A 30 0.56 -0.52 8.32
N LEU A 31 0.16 0.47 7.53
CA LEU A 31 1.04 1.19 6.63
C LEU A 31 1.21 2.60 7.18
N HIS A 32 2.43 2.96 7.54
CA HIS A 32 2.76 4.28 8.05
C HIS A 32 3.42 5.06 6.93
N LEU A 33 2.78 6.15 6.49
CA LEU A 33 3.30 7.00 5.42
C LEU A 33 3.74 8.34 6.00
N GLY A 34 5.02 8.63 5.86
CA GLY A 34 5.58 9.94 6.17
C GLY A 34 5.57 10.83 4.93
N ALA A 35 6.41 11.86 4.92
CA ALA A 35 6.51 12.75 3.77
C ALA A 35 7.10 12.03 2.55
N GLU A 36 8.11 11.20 2.76
CA GLU A 36 8.79 10.48 1.70
C GLU A 36 9.18 9.05 2.09
N THR A 37 8.80 8.61 3.29
CA THR A 37 9.16 7.29 3.81
C THR A 37 7.91 6.46 4.08
N TYR A 38 8.06 5.14 3.97
CA TYR A 38 7.00 4.23 4.36
C TYR A 38 7.52 3.18 5.34
N HIS A 39 6.64 2.74 6.22
CA HIS A 39 6.92 1.67 7.16
C HIS A 39 5.70 0.76 7.20
N VAL A 40 5.92 -0.55 7.08
CA VAL A 40 4.85 -1.54 7.23
C VAL A 40 5.04 -2.24 8.56
N HIS A 41 4.02 -2.24 9.37
CA HIS A 41 4.02 -2.94 10.67
C HIS A 41 3.06 -4.11 10.61
N PHE A 42 3.48 -5.22 11.16
CA PHE A 42 2.69 -6.44 11.23
C PHE A 42 2.64 -6.85 12.70
N ALA A 43 1.44 -6.85 13.28
CA ALA A 43 1.25 -7.17 14.70
C ALA A 43 2.13 -6.30 15.61
N GLY A 44 2.29 -5.03 15.26
CA GLY A 44 3.08 -4.09 16.05
C GLY A 44 4.57 -4.09 15.78
N GLU A 45 5.06 -5.00 14.94
CA GLU A 45 6.48 -5.10 14.61
C GLU A 45 6.77 -4.57 13.22
N LEU A 46 7.88 -3.85 13.08
CA LEU A 46 8.30 -3.33 11.79
C LEU A 46 8.70 -4.48 10.87
N ALA A 47 7.97 -4.63 9.75
CA ALA A 47 8.18 -5.72 8.81
C ALA A 47 8.87 -5.28 7.53
N ASP A 48 8.69 -4.03 7.10
CA ASP A 48 9.23 -3.53 5.85
C ASP A 48 9.34 -2.01 5.93
N GLN A 49 10.31 -1.44 5.24
CA GLN A 49 10.44 0.02 5.19
C GLN A 49 11.25 0.48 4.00
N GLY A 50 11.07 1.74 3.63
CA GLY A 50 11.80 2.36 2.53
C GLY A 50 11.29 3.76 2.28
N THR A 51 11.40 4.19 1.04
CA THR A 51 10.94 5.51 0.60
C THR A 51 9.88 5.36 -0.49
N TYR A 52 9.13 6.42 -0.73
CA TYR A 52 8.17 6.42 -1.81
C TYR A 52 8.11 7.81 -2.47
N SER A 53 7.74 7.82 -3.74
CA SER A 53 7.51 9.05 -4.48
C SER A 53 6.14 8.99 -5.15
N ARG A 54 5.45 10.13 -5.18
CA ARG A 54 4.09 10.22 -5.72
C ARG A 54 4.10 10.92 -7.07
N ALA A 55 3.13 10.57 -7.91
CA ALA A 55 2.89 11.27 -9.16
C ALA A 55 1.41 11.30 -9.44
N ASP A 56 0.96 12.44 -9.96
CA ASP A 56 -0.42 12.59 -10.43
C ASP A 56 -0.44 12.11 -11.88
N SER A 57 -1.09 10.99 -12.11
CA SER A 57 -1.17 10.35 -13.42
C SER A 57 -2.62 10.09 -13.77
N GLU A 58 -2.88 9.95 -15.06
CA GLU A 58 -4.19 9.53 -15.54
C GLU A 58 -4.11 8.11 -16.04
N PRO A 59 -5.12 7.26 -15.83
CA PRO A 59 -6.39 7.55 -15.12
C PRO A 59 -6.29 7.45 -13.60
N HIS A 60 -5.15 7.03 -13.04
CA HIS A 60 -5.00 6.87 -11.59
C HIS A 60 -3.73 7.54 -11.10
N ALA A 61 -3.81 8.11 -9.91
CA ALA A 61 -2.62 8.59 -9.22
C ALA A 61 -1.70 7.41 -8.89
N THR A 62 -0.41 7.64 -8.89
CA THR A 62 0.58 6.59 -8.67
C THR A 62 1.55 6.96 -7.55
N PHE A 63 2.16 5.93 -6.94
CA PHE A 63 3.37 6.13 -6.19
C PHE A 63 4.29 4.92 -6.41
N ILE A 64 5.58 5.14 -6.17
CA ILE A 64 6.58 4.10 -6.36
C ILE A 64 7.28 3.87 -5.03
N LEU A 65 7.28 2.64 -4.56
CA LEU A 65 7.97 2.26 -3.33
C LEU A 65 9.38 1.78 -3.69
N LEU A 66 10.35 2.24 -2.90
CA LEU A 66 11.74 1.77 -2.99
C LEU A 66 12.08 1.14 -1.65
N GLY A 67 12.16 -0.18 -1.62
CA GLY A 67 12.44 -0.90 -0.39
C GLY A 67 13.87 -0.70 0.08
N ALA A 68 14.05 -0.42 1.37
CA ALA A 68 15.35 -0.25 1.99
C ALA A 68 15.69 -1.41 2.93
N LYS A 69 14.71 -1.91 3.66
CA LYS A 69 14.86 -3.02 4.60
C LYS A 69 13.62 -3.90 4.56
N GLY A 70 13.78 -5.18 4.87
CA GLY A 70 12.69 -6.13 4.90
C GLY A 70 12.58 -6.94 3.61
N PRO A 71 11.47 -7.63 3.38
CA PRO A 71 11.30 -8.50 2.20
C PRO A 71 11.45 -7.79 0.87
N ASN A 72 11.18 -6.47 0.83
CA ASN A 72 11.23 -5.71 -0.42
C ASN A 72 12.51 -4.88 -0.56
N ALA A 73 13.53 -5.15 0.26
CA ALA A 73 14.79 -4.42 0.18
C ALA A 73 15.38 -4.51 -1.22
N GLY A 74 15.71 -3.35 -1.81
CA GLY A 74 16.26 -3.27 -3.15
C GLY A 74 15.23 -3.36 -4.27
N ARG A 75 13.95 -3.50 -3.96
CA ARG A 75 12.90 -3.61 -4.97
C ARG A 75 12.24 -2.26 -5.23
N THR A 76 11.85 -2.07 -6.48
CA THR A 76 11.02 -0.94 -6.90
C THR A 76 9.63 -1.46 -7.19
N ILE A 77 8.62 -0.95 -6.47
CA ILE A 77 7.24 -1.43 -6.61
C ILE A 77 6.35 -0.27 -7.05
N PRO A 78 5.94 -0.25 -8.34
CA PRO A 78 5.00 0.77 -8.80
C PRO A 78 3.59 0.44 -8.34
N CYS A 79 2.86 1.48 -7.91
CA CYS A 79 1.51 1.30 -7.37
C CYS A 79 0.57 2.35 -7.93
N ILE A 80 -0.70 2.00 -8.05
CA ILE A 80 -1.76 3.00 -8.24
C ILE A 80 -2.53 3.11 -6.94
N TYR A 81 -3.06 4.29 -6.64
CA TYR A 81 -3.82 4.48 -5.41
C TYR A 81 -5.01 5.40 -5.62
N GLN A 82 -5.97 5.27 -4.72
CA GLN A 82 -7.15 6.12 -4.68
C GLN A 82 -7.41 6.48 -3.21
N LEU A 83 -7.44 7.78 -2.95
CA LEU A 83 -7.74 8.29 -1.61
C LEU A 83 -9.12 8.92 -1.63
N ALA A 84 -10.00 8.45 -0.75
CA ALA A 84 -11.34 8.98 -0.61
C ALA A 84 -11.64 9.15 0.89
N GLY A 85 -11.53 10.37 1.38
CA GLY A 85 -11.70 10.66 2.81
C GLY A 85 -10.68 9.91 3.65
N ASN A 86 -11.15 9.04 4.53
CA ASN A 86 -10.29 8.24 5.40
C ASN A 86 -10.07 6.81 4.89
N ARG A 87 -10.34 6.58 3.60
CA ARG A 87 -10.09 5.29 2.95
C ARG A 87 -9.03 5.44 1.88
N LEU A 88 -8.08 4.52 1.89
CA LEU A 88 -7.01 4.48 0.90
C LEU A 88 -7.00 3.09 0.26
N ARG A 89 -7.05 3.05 -1.06
CA ARG A 89 -6.97 1.81 -1.82
C ARG A 89 -5.69 1.85 -2.63
N VAL A 90 -4.89 0.80 -2.53
CA VAL A 90 -3.60 0.70 -3.21
C VAL A 90 -3.52 -0.62 -3.95
N CYS A 91 -3.17 -0.58 -5.22
CA CYS A 91 -2.84 -1.79 -5.97
C CYS A 91 -1.34 -1.79 -6.22
N TYR A 92 -0.65 -2.79 -5.67
CA TYR A 92 0.81 -2.91 -5.73
C TYR A 92 1.21 -3.76 -6.93
N GLY A 93 2.09 -3.23 -7.76
CA GLY A 93 2.65 -3.96 -8.90
C GLY A 93 3.84 -4.79 -8.47
N LEU A 94 3.59 -5.93 -7.84
CA LEU A 94 4.65 -6.76 -7.27
C LEU A 94 5.58 -7.37 -8.31
N ASP A 95 5.18 -7.40 -9.57
CA ASP A 95 6.00 -7.88 -10.67
C ASP A 95 6.85 -6.77 -11.31
N GLY A 96 6.78 -5.55 -10.75
CA GLY A 96 7.51 -4.41 -11.29
C GLY A 96 6.77 -3.64 -12.36
N THR A 97 5.53 -4.03 -12.70
CA THR A 97 4.71 -3.30 -13.66
C THR A 97 3.64 -2.49 -12.94
N THR A 98 3.29 -1.33 -13.51
CA THR A 98 2.25 -0.48 -12.93
C THR A 98 0.88 -1.10 -13.18
N PRO A 99 0.09 -1.35 -12.13
CA PRO A 99 -1.27 -1.85 -12.33
C PRO A 99 -2.12 -0.86 -13.12
N SER A 100 -3.04 -1.38 -13.93
CA SER A 100 -3.94 -0.54 -14.72
C SER A 100 -5.33 -0.41 -14.10
N ALA A 101 -5.62 -1.21 -13.07
CA ALA A 101 -6.92 -1.20 -12.41
C ALA A 101 -6.78 -1.66 -10.97
N PHE A 102 -7.78 -1.31 -10.14
CA PHE A 102 -7.85 -1.76 -8.76
C PHE A 102 -8.48 -3.14 -8.70
N ALA A 103 -7.78 -4.12 -9.26
CA ALA A 103 -8.26 -5.49 -9.34
C ALA A 103 -7.07 -6.45 -9.42
N THR A 104 -7.29 -7.68 -9.00
CA THR A 104 -6.31 -8.75 -9.12
C THR A 104 -6.95 -9.96 -9.79
N THR A 105 -6.12 -10.79 -10.42
CA THR A 105 -6.57 -12.04 -11.04
C THR A 105 -5.55 -13.12 -10.73
N ALA A 106 -5.92 -14.38 -10.98
CA ALA A 106 -5.00 -15.50 -10.78
C ALA A 106 -3.74 -15.40 -11.66
N ALA A 107 -3.85 -14.70 -12.78
CA ALA A 107 -2.72 -14.51 -13.71
C ALA A 107 -1.92 -13.24 -13.42
N SER A 108 -2.38 -12.39 -12.51
CA SER A 108 -1.75 -11.10 -12.23
C SER A 108 -1.04 -11.12 -10.88
N PRO A 109 0.28 -10.88 -10.83
CA PRO A 109 1.01 -10.86 -9.57
C PRO A 109 0.88 -9.51 -8.86
N HIS A 110 -0.32 -8.97 -8.79
CA HIS A 110 -0.62 -7.72 -8.10
C HIS A 110 -1.30 -7.99 -6.76
N TYR A 111 -1.25 -7.00 -5.89
CA TYR A 111 -1.85 -7.09 -4.56
C TYR A 111 -2.68 -5.83 -4.34
N LEU A 112 -3.96 -6.00 -4.05
CA LEU A 112 -4.88 -4.89 -3.82
C LEU A 112 -5.21 -4.83 -2.35
N ALA A 113 -4.91 -3.69 -1.72
CA ALA A 113 -5.17 -3.50 -0.30
C ALA A 113 -6.03 -2.27 -0.09
N THR A 114 -6.95 -2.36 0.87
CA THR A 114 -7.77 -1.24 1.30
C THR A 114 -7.45 -0.94 2.75
N TYR A 115 -7.21 0.33 3.03
CA TYR A 115 -6.82 0.80 4.35
C TYR A 115 -7.82 1.83 4.85
N GLN A 116 -7.91 1.93 6.16
CA GLN A 116 -8.65 2.98 6.82
C GLN A 116 -7.67 3.80 7.65
N ARG A 117 -7.79 5.13 7.58
CA ARG A 117 -6.93 5.99 8.39
C ARG A 117 -7.18 5.73 9.86
N LYS A 118 -6.10 5.46 10.58
CA LYS A 118 -6.18 5.26 12.01
C LYS A 118 -6.29 6.62 12.68
N MET A 119 -7.41 6.84 13.34
CA MET A 119 -7.64 8.10 14.03
C MET A 119 -6.96 8.05 15.39
N LEU A 120 -6.13 9.05 15.67
CA LEU A 120 -5.49 9.17 16.98
C LEU A 120 -6.43 9.90 17.92
N PRO A 121 -6.45 9.51 19.21
CA PRO A 121 -7.29 10.20 20.21
C PRO A 121 -6.83 11.63 20.45
#